data_0bb7f57c5fb742bd5a02df5d5f84a2a1
#
_entry.id   0bb7f57c5fb742bd5a02df5d5f84a2a1
#
_cell.length_a   1.000
_cell.length_b   1.000
_cell.length_c   1.000
_cell.angle_alpha   90.00
_cell.angle_beta   90.00
_cell.angle_gamma   90.00
#
_symmetry.space_group_name_H-M   'P 1'
#
loop_
_entity.id
_entity.type
_entity.pdbx_description
1 polymer ?
#
loop_
_entity_poly.entity_id
_entity_poly.type
_entity_poly.pdbx_seq_one_letter_code
_entity_poly.pdbx_strand_id
1 'polypeptide(L)' 'MSDRLSSFAADLSALLRTMPGLTATPAERAAWFDRKANLLEQVADDPGSDRAEVSELARLARVQADELRRRC' A
#
# COMPACT_ATOMS: atom_id res chain seq x y z
N MET A 1 9.60 12.24 17.10
CA MET A 1 8.77 11.42 17.86
C MET A 1 7.50 11.05 17.14
N SER A 2 6.54 11.94 17.04
CA SER A 2 5.33 11.65 16.29
C SER A 2 5.44 11.93 14.80
N ASP A 3 6.59 12.40 14.35
CA ASP A 3 6.76 12.76 12.93
C ASP A 3 6.55 11.57 12.00
N ARG A 4 7.02 10.39 12.38
CA ARG A 4 6.84 9.20 11.56
C ARG A 4 5.38 8.78 11.48
N LEU A 5 4.68 8.81 12.63
CA LEU A 5 3.27 8.46 12.67
C LEU A 5 2.42 9.49 11.92
N SER A 6 2.76 10.77 12.06
CA SER A 6 2.05 11.83 11.33
C SER A 6 2.26 11.68 9.83
N SER A 7 3.48 11.38 9.40
CA SER A 7 3.80 11.18 8.00
C SER A 7 3.07 9.96 7.44
N PHE A 8 3.07 8.85 8.19
CA PHE A 8 2.36 7.65 7.79
C PHE A 8 0.86 7.91 7.68
N ALA A 9 0.28 8.59 8.66
CA ALA A 9 -1.16 8.91 8.64
C ALA A 9 -1.51 9.78 7.44
N ALA A 10 -0.68 10.76 7.11
CA ALA A 10 -0.90 11.61 5.94
C ALA A 10 -0.80 10.80 4.65
N ASP A 11 0.19 9.91 4.55
CA ASP A 11 0.37 9.07 3.38
C ASP A 11 -0.78 8.10 3.23
N LEU A 12 -1.25 7.51 4.33
CA LEU A 12 -2.38 6.60 4.30
C LEU A 12 -3.66 7.33 3.86
N SER A 13 -3.89 8.53 4.38
CA SER A 13 -5.04 9.34 3.98
C SER A 13 -4.99 9.66 2.50
N ALA A 14 -3.82 10.04 1.99
CA ALA A 14 -3.64 10.32 0.56
C ALA A 14 -3.91 9.08 -0.28
N LEU A 15 -3.42 7.93 0.16
CA LEU A 15 -3.64 6.67 -0.53
C LEU A 15 -5.13 6.35 -0.62
N LEU A 16 -5.85 6.49 0.50
CA LEU A 16 -7.28 6.19 0.52
C LEU A 16 -8.08 7.14 -0.35
N ARG A 17 -7.68 8.42 -0.40
CA ARG A 17 -8.36 9.39 -1.24
C ARG A 17 -8.12 9.17 -2.73
N THR A 18 -7.05 8.50 -3.08
CA THR A 18 -6.72 8.22 -4.48
C THR A 18 -7.06 6.79 -4.88
N MET A 19 -7.90 6.11 -4.09
CA MET A 19 -8.34 4.77 -4.41
C MET A 19 -9.05 4.75 -5.77
N PRO A 20 -8.66 3.81 -6.66
CA PRO A 20 -9.25 3.75 -8.00
C PRO A 20 -10.75 3.49 -7.95
N GLY A 21 -11.49 4.19 -8.82
CA GLY A 21 -12.92 4.00 -8.94
C GLY A 21 -13.27 2.80 -9.81
N LEU A 22 -14.57 2.65 -10.09
CA LEU A 22 -15.08 1.52 -10.87
C LEU A 22 -14.58 1.52 -12.31
N THR A 23 -14.24 2.71 -12.83
CA THR A 23 -13.79 2.83 -14.22
C THR A 23 -12.26 2.77 -14.35
N ALA A 24 -11.55 2.56 -13.25
CA ALA A 24 -10.10 2.49 -13.29
C ALA A 24 -9.62 1.28 -14.08
N THR A 25 -8.54 1.45 -14.82
CA THR A 25 -7.93 0.35 -15.57
C THR A 25 -7.21 -0.59 -14.61
N PRO A 26 -6.95 -1.85 -15.04
CA PRO A 26 -6.13 -2.75 -14.22
C PRO A 26 -4.75 -2.18 -13.90
N ALA A 27 -4.14 -1.46 -14.84
CA ALA A 27 -2.83 -0.83 -14.61
C ALA A 27 -2.91 0.23 -13.50
N GLU A 28 -3.97 1.03 -13.51
CA GLU A 28 -4.17 2.04 -12.46
C GLU A 28 -4.37 1.39 -11.09
N ARG A 29 -5.12 0.31 -11.04
CA ARG A 29 -5.34 -0.43 -9.81
C ARG A 29 -4.04 -1.08 -9.31
N ALA A 30 -3.25 -1.64 -10.24
CA ALA A 30 -1.97 -2.23 -9.87
C ALA A 30 -1.03 -1.18 -9.27
N ALA A 31 -0.97 -0.01 -9.87
CA ALA A 31 -0.14 1.08 -9.34
C ALA A 31 -0.57 1.48 -7.93
N TRP A 32 -1.87 1.50 -7.66
CA TRP A 32 -2.38 1.81 -6.33
C TRP A 32 -1.96 0.75 -5.31
N PHE A 33 -2.06 -0.54 -5.68
CA PHE A 33 -1.64 -1.63 -4.79
C PHE A 33 -0.13 -1.60 -4.53
N ASP A 34 0.68 -1.20 -5.52
CA ASP A 34 2.11 -1.02 -5.30
C ASP A 34 2.39 0.09 -4.29
N ARG A 35 1.67 1.21 -4.38
CA ARG A 35 1.82 2.28 -3.40
C ARG A 35 1.40 1.83 -2.01
N LYS A 36 0.33 1.04 -1.93
CA LYS A 36 -0.11 0.46 -0.67
C LYS A 36 0.96 -0.43 -0.07
N ALA A 37 1.57 -1.28 -0.89
CA ALA A 37 2.64 -2.16 -0.44
C ALA A 37 3.85 -1.37 0.06
N ASN A 38 4.24 -0.31 -0.67
CA ASN A 38 5.36 0.53 -0.25
C ASN A 38 5.10 1.16 1.11
N LEU A 39 3.88 1.64 1.33
CA LEU A 39 3.52 2.26 2.59
C LEU A 39 3.55 1.25 3.73
N LEU A 40 3.04 0.04 3.50
CA LEU A 40 3.07 -1.01 4.50
C LEU A 40 4.50 -1.42 4.83
N GLU A 41 5.39 -1.47 3.84
CA GLU A 41 6.79 -1.81 4.08
C GLU A 41 7.48 -0.76 4.95
N GLN A 42 7.13 0.51 4.79
CA GLN A 42 7.65 1.56 5.67
C GLN A 42 7.20 1.35 7.11
N VAL A 43 5.94 0.95 7.31
CA VAL A 43 5.42 0.67 8.64
C VAL A 43 6.10 -0.56 9.24
N ALA A 44 6.41 -1.56 8.43
CA ALA A 44 7.07 -2.77 8.90
C ALA A 44 8.46 -2.48 9.46
N ASP A 45 9.10 -1.42 8.98
CA ASP A 45 10.43 -1.02 9.49
C ASP A 45 10.34 -0.29 10.82
N ASP A 46 9.16 0.11 11.26
CA ASP A 46 8.98 0.79 12.54
C ASP A 46 9.10 -0.23 13.68
N PRO A 47 9.97 0.04 14.69
CA PRO A 47 10.15 -0.89 15.80
C PRO A 47 8.86 -1.20 16.58
N GLY A 48 7.87 -0.30 16.54
CA GLY A 48 6.63 -0.48 17.25
C GLY A 48 5.59 -1.32 16.53
N SER A 49 5.85 -1.72 15.28
CA SER A 49 4.87 -2.45 14.49
C SER A 49 5.12 -3.96 14.54
N ASP A 50 4.08 -4.73 14.23
CA ASP A 50 4.21 -6.17 14.02
C ASP A 50 4.75 -6.42 12.62
N ARG A 51 6.06 -6.55 12.52
CA ARG A 51 6.73 -6.67 11.22
C ARG A 51 6.21 -7.85 10.40
N ALA A 52 5.99 -8.99 11.04
CA ALA A 52 5.55 -10.19 10.33
C ALA A 52 4.16 -9.97 9.71
N GLU A 53 3.24 -9.42 10.47
CA GLU A 53 1.89 -9.17 9.99
C GLU A 53 1.86 -8.11 8.91
N VAL A 54 2.56 -7.00 9.12
CA VAL A 54 2.58 -5.91 8.15
C VAL A 54 3.28 -6.33 6.86
N SER A 55 4.37 -7.10 6.97
CA SER A 55 5.07 -7.60 5.79
C SER A 55 4.20 -8.53 4.96
N GLU A 56 3.36 -9.34 5.62
CA GLU A 56 2.43 -10.21 4.92
C GLU A 56 1.38 -9.40 4.16
N LEU A 57 0.87 -8.34 4.78
CA LEU A 57 -0.09 -7.46 4.10
C LEU A 57 0.53 -6.78 2.88
N ALA A 58 1.79 -6.37 3.00
CA ALA A 58 2.52 -5.78 1.86
C ALA A 58 2.70 -6.80 0.74
N ARG A 59 3.02 -8.03 1.08
CA ARG A 59 3.18 -9.11 0.11
C ARG A 59 1.87 -9.36 -0.64
N LEU A 60 0.76 -9.39 0.08
CA LEU A 60 -0.55 -9.57 -0.54
C LEU A 60 -0.91 -8.44 -1.49
N ALA A 61 -0.56 -7.21 -1.13
CA ALA A 61 -0.81 -6.07 -2.01
C ALA A 61 0.00 -6.20 -3.31
N ARG A 62 1.24 -6.68 -3.23
CA ARG A 62 2.06 -6.87 -4.44
C ARG A 62 1.53 -8.02 -5.30
N VAL A 63 1.03 -9.08 -4.68
CA VAL A 63 0.40 -10.18 -5.42
C VAL A 63 -0.81 -9.65 -6.19
N GLN A 64 -1.63 -8.81 -5.56
CA GLN A 64 -2.78 -8.24 -6.23
C GLN A 64 -2.36 -7.33 -7.40
N ALA A 65 -1.29 -6.55 -7.22
CA ALA A 65 -0.77 -5.71 -8.29
C ALA A 65 -0.32 -6.57 -9.48
N ASP A 66 0.40 -7.65 -9.20
CA ASP A 66 0.88 -8.54 -10.26
C ASP A 66 -0.26 -9.20 -11.02
N GLU A 67 -1.29 -9.65 -10.30
CA GLU A 67 -2.46 -10.25 -10.92
C GLU A 67 -3.18 -9.27 -11.83
N LEU A 68 -3.30 -8.03 -11.42
CA LEU A 68 -3.93 -6.99 -12.22
C LEU A 68 -3.12 -6.71 -13.49
N ARG A 69 -1.80 -6.72 -13.38
CA ARG A 69 -0.93 -6.51 -14.54
C ARG A 69 -1.05 -7.65 -15.55
N ARG A 70 -1.30 -8.87 -15.09
CA ARG A 70 -1.47 -9.99 -15.99
C ARG A 70 -2.76 -9.91 -16.81
N ARG A 71 -3.71 -9.12 -16.35
CA ARG A 71 -4.97 -8.91 -17.07
C ARG A 71 -4.87 -7.87 -18.18
N CYS A 72 -3.77 -7.15 -18.22
CA CYS A 72 -3.54 -6.10 -19.23
C CYS A 72 -3.08 -6.72 -20.60
#